data_3c06bd83df749f495b82983a50ee32e1
#
_entry.id   3c06bd83df749f495b82983a50ee32e1
#
_cell.length_a   1.000
_cell.length_b   1.000
_cell.length_c   1.000
_cell.angle_alpha   90.00
_cell.angle_beta   90.00
_cell.angle_gamma   90.00
#
_symmetry.space_group_name_H-M   'P 1'
#
loop_
_entity.id
_entity.type
_entity.pdbx_description
1 polymer ?
#
loop_
_entity_poly.entity_id
_entity_poly.type
_entity_poly.pdbx_seq_one_letter_code
_entity_poly.pdbx_strand_id
1 'polypeptide(L)'
;MTGEARTGFSSALGVGEALTVQGAGLRPICQVMGTSYYKIGWQNLPWSGSRAGWFGQDGAGETQELSTQSDAWNEARRLAVDRLREEAVAAGADAVVGVRLRRTLRDWATDLVEFVAVGTAVRSERLDLGPEPLLCNLSGHDVAKLIGHGFWPVGIVGGSTVAYVVTGWRQQRRAGGLLGGMRNQELPDYTQGVYDARALAMERLTRGAHELHAHGVVGVELDRSMRDYDREVNNVTYRDLIITMHILGTAIIEVQDPPPPPEKFIALPMS
;
A
#
# COMPACT_ATOMS: atom_id res chain seq x y z
N MET A 1 16.81 38.33 24.61
CA MET A 1 15.80 37.27 24.65
C MET A 1 14.84 37.48 23.49
N THR A 2 15.21 36.98 22.30
CA THR A 2 14.39 37.02 21.11
C THR A 2 13.40 35.87 21.19
N GLY A 3 12.14 36.18 21.48
CA GLY A 3 11.07 35.20 21.47
C GLY A 3 10.85 34.66 20.05
N GLU A 4 11.31 33.46 19.78
CA GLU A 4 10.84 32.70 18.63
C GLU A 4 9.33 32.61 18.71
N ALA A 5 8.65 33.23 17.76
CA ALA A 5 7.21 33.05 17.59
C ALA A 5 6.97 31.55 17.41
N ARG A 6 6.25 30.95 18.34
CA ARG A 6 5.77 29.56 18.20
C ARG A 6 4.82 29.53 17.01
N THR A 7 5.36 29.20 15.85
CA THR A 7 4.55 28.89 14.68
C THR A 7 3.76 27.64 15.00
N GLY A 8 2.42 27.74 14.99
CA GLY A 8 1.56 26.59 15.16
C GLY A 8 1.87 25.56 14.08
N PHE A 9 1.93 24.28 14.42
CA PHE A 9 2.12 23.20 13.45
C PHE A 9 0.77 22.62 13.04
N SER A 10 0.66 22.20 11.79
CA SER A 10 -0.45 21.37 11.31
C SER A 10 0.02 19.90 11.26
N SER A 11 -0.83 18.97 11.65
CA SER A 11 -0.46 17.55 11.71
C SER A 11 -1.64 16.67 11.32
N ALA A 12 -1.38 15.56 10.64
CA ALA A 12 -2.35 14.50 10.43
C ALA A 12 -2.48 13.56 11.64
N LEU A 13 -1.58 13.71 12.65
CA LEU A 13 -1.60 12.94 13.89
C LEU A 13 -2.68 13.47 14.83
N GLY A 14 -3.34 12.57 15.54
CA GLY A 14 -4.19 12.93 16.68
C GLY A 14 -3.36 13.52 17.82
N VAL A 15 -4.01 14.22 18.76
CA VAL A 15 -3.32 14.88 19.89
C VAL A 15 -2.47 13.88 20.69
N GLY A 16 -3.03 12.72 21.03
CA GLY A 16 -2.31 11.68 21.74
C GLY A 16 -1.11 11.14 20.99
N GLU A 17 -1.23 10.96 19.68
CA GLU A 17 -0.13 10.53 18.82
C GLU A 17 1.00 11.56 18.75
N ALA A 18 0.65 12.84 18.60
CA ALA A 18 1.63 13.92 18.53
C ALA A 18 2.47 13.99 19.82
N LEU A 19 1.83 13.86 20.99
CA LEU A 19 2.52 13.84 22.29
C LEU A 19 3.39 12.60 22.45
N THR A 20 2.92 11.43 21.98
CA THR A 20 3.68 10.18 22.07
C THR A 20 4.91 10.21 21.17
N VAL A 21 4.79 10.72 19.96
CA VAL A 21 5.89 10.91 18.99
C VAL A 21 6.93 11.88 19.57
N GLN A 22 6.47 12.96 20.18
CA GLN A 22 7.36 13.92 20.84
C GLN A 22 8.11 13.29 22.04
N GLY A 23 7.43 12.46 22.84
CA GLY A 23 8.06 11.69 23.93
C GLY A 23 9.13 10.72 23.43
N ALA A 24 9.00 10.21 22.21
CA ALA A 24 10.00 9.36 21.55
C ALA A 24 11.18 10.16 20.92
N GLY A 25 11.19 11.50 21.05
CA GLY A 25 12.25 12.38 20.53
C GLY A 25 12.05 12.76 19.05
N LEU A 26 10.81 12.64 18.55
CA LEU A 26 10.45 13.07 17.20
C LEU A 26 9.50 14.28 17.29
N ARG A 27 9.92 15.44 16.86
CA ARG A 27 9.14 16.68 16.93
C ARG A 27 8.33 16.86 15.63
N PRO A 28 6.98 16.91 15.69
CA PRO A 28 6.16 17.22 14.53
C PRO A 28 6.45 18.66 14.02
N ILE A 29 6.53 18.79 12.69
CA ILE A 29 6.75 20.06 11.98
C ILE A 29 5.48 20.49 11.29
N CYS A 30 5.02 19.73 10.29
CA CYS A 30 3.82 20.02 9.51
C CYS A 30 3.28 18.75 8.85
N GLN A 31 2.04 18.85 8.34
CA GLN A 31 1.49 17.86 7.43
C GLN A 31 2.15 18.07 6.06
N VAL A 32 2.50 16.96 5.39
CA VAL A 32 3.05 16.94 4.04
C VAL A 32 2.22 16.05 3.14
N MET A 33 2.20 16.38 1.84
CA MET A 33 1.37 15.71 0.85
C MET A 33 2.13 15.58 -0.49
N GLY A 34 1.92 14.48 -1.18
CA GLY A 34 2.30 14.31 -2.57
C GLY A 34 1.14 13.74 -3.37
N THR A 35 0.93 14.18 -4.58
CA THR A 35 -0.14 13.66 -5.44
C THR A 35 0.39 13.39 -6.84
N SER A 36 -0.17 12.37 -7.49
CA SER A 36 0.08 12.11 -8.89
C SER A 36 -1.20 11.70 -9.61
N TYR A 37 -1.37 12.24 -10.82
CA TYR A 37 -2.33 11.75 -11.80
C TYR A 37 -1.56 11.03 -12.89
N TYR A 38 -1.94 9.79 -13.15
CA TYR A 38 -1.24 8.95 -14.11
C TYR A 38 -2.20 8.27 -15.06
N LYS A 39 -1.93 8.35 -16.36
CA LYS A 39 -2.73 7.67 -17.36
C LYS A 39 -2.20 6.27 -17.57
N ILE A 40 -3.10 5.27 -17.43
CA ILE A 40 -2.78 3.88 -17.71
C ILE A 40 -2.75 3.69 -19.23
N GLY A 41 -1.64 3.17 -19.74
CA GLY A 41 -1.51 2.77 -21.13
C GLY A 41 -2.45 1.62 -21.49
N TRP A 42 -2.79 1.52 -22.77
CA TRP A 42 -3.59 0.40 -23.25
C TRP A 42 -2.81 -0.91 -23.16
N GLN A 43 -3.47 -1.94 -22.68
CA GLN A 43 -2.92 -3.30 -22.62
C GLN A 43 -3.94 -4.27 -23.21
N ASN A 44 -3.48 -5.12 -24.14
CA ASN A 44 -4.25 -6.29 -24.55
C ASN A 44 -4.46 -7.20 -23.36
N LEU A 45 -5.69 -7.57 -23.09
CA LEU A 45 -5.96 -8.65 -22.16
C LEU A 45 -5.37 -9.94 -22.71
N PRO A 46 -4.81 -10.81 -21.86
CA PRO A 46 -4.06 -12.00 -22.26
C PRO A 46 -4.83 -12.93 -23.20
N TRP A 47 -6.15 -12.83 -23.17
CA TRP A 47 -7.07 -13.66 -23.95
C TRP A 47 -7.44 -13.10 -25.33
N SER A 48 -7.02 -11.91 -25.71
CA SER A 48 -7.39 -11.30 -26.99
C SER A 48 -6.70 -11.94 -28.23
N GLY A 49 -5.85 -12.94 -28.05
CA GLY A 49 -5.07 -13.61 -29.09
C GLY A 49 -5.00 -15.11 -28.92
N SER A 50 -5.91 -15.83 -29.52
CA SER A 50 -5.78 -17.19 -30.10
C SER A 50 -4.78 -18.16 -29.42
N ARG A 51 -5.13 -18.70 -28.27
CA ARG A 51 -4.75 -20.03 -27.83
C ARG A 51 -5.95 -20.87 -27.39
N ALA A 52 -7.09 -20.70 -28.05
CA ALA A 52 -8.10 -21.73 -28.07
C ALA A 52 -7.54 -22.89 -28.90
N GLY A 53 -6.71 -23.70 -28.28
CA GLY A 53 -6.35 -25.01 -28.84
C GLY A 53 -7.65 -25.77 -29.08
N TRP A 54 -7.75 -26.47 -30.19
CA TRP A 54 -8.86 -27.34 -30.62
C TRP A 54 -9.34 -28.34 -29.55
N PHE A 55 -8.57 -28.55 -28.54
CA PHE A 55 -8.91 -29.32 -27.35
C PHE A 55 -8.97 -28.37 -26.16
N GLY A 56 -10.13 -27.73 -25.96
CA GLY A 56 -10.54 -26.91 -24.82
C GLY A 56 -9.96 -27.27 -23.43
N GLN A 57 -8.66 -27.33 -23.31
CA GLN A 57 -7.93 -27.28 -22.04
C GLN A 57 -7.62 -25.82 -21.79
N ASP A 58 -8.57 -25.27 -21.43
CA ASP A 58 -9.00 -24.15 -20.64
C ASP A 58 -7.88 -23.77 -19.68
N GLY A 59 -7.31 -22.58 -19.88
CA GLY A 59 -6.59 -21.88 -18.80
C GLY A 59 -7.57 -21.48 -17.68
N ALA A 60 -8.52 -22.35 -17.37
CA ALA A 60 -9.53 -22.19 -16.35
C ALA A 60 -8.86 -22.13 -14.97
N GLY A 61 -9.07 -21.04 -14.27
CA GLY A 61 -8.41 -20.77 -12.99
C GLY A 61 -7.00 -20.21 -13.14
N GLU A 62 -6.52 -19.91 -14.35
CA GLU A 62 -5.22 -19.29 -14.56
C GLU A 62 -5.29 -17.80 -14.23
N THR A 63 -4.37 -17.36 -13.37
CA THR A 63 -4.20 -15.96 -13.01
C THR A 63 -2.99 -15.41 -13.74
N GLN A 64 -3.18 -14.31 -14.46
CA GLN A 64 -2.09 -13.64 -15.17
C GLN A 64 -1.96 -12.18 -14.72
N GLU A 65 -0.75 -11.74 -14.43
CA GLU A 65 -0.51 -10.34 -14.13
C GLU A 65 -0.65 -9.46 -15.37
N LEU A 66 -1.37 -8.35 -15.23
CA LEU A 66 -1.44 -7.28 -16.21
C LEU A 66 -0.29 -6.29 -15.94
N SER A 67 0.91 -6.63 -16.40
CA SER A 67 2.14 -5.90 -16.09
C SER A 67 2.07 -4.43 -16.43
N THR A 68 1.59 -4.04 -17.60
CA THR A 68 1.44 -2.64 -18.00
C THR A 68 0.57 -1.83 -17.02
N GLN A 69 -0.51 -2.44 -16.51
CA GLN A 69 -1.37 -1.80 -15.53
C GLN A 69 -0.70 -1.77 -14.15
N SER A 70 -0.08 -2.87 -13.73
CA SER A 70 0.70 -2.94 -12.48
C SER A 70 1.80 -1.88 -12.45
N ASP A 71 2.54 -1.74 -13.55
CA ASP A 71 3.64 -0.77 -13.68
C ASP A 71 3.12 0.68 -13.63
N ALA A 72 1.99 0.96 -14.32
CA ALA A 72 1.37 2.27 -14.27
C ALA A 72 0.92 2.66 -12.84
N TRP A 73 0.33 1.71 -12.09
CA TRP A 73 -0.04 1.92 -10.70
C TRP A 73 1.19 2.14 -9.79
N ASN A 74 2.26 1.37 -10.00
CA ASN A 74 3.48 1.52 -9.22
C ASN A 74 4.19 2.83 -9.52
N GLU A 75 4.21 3.27 -10.78
CA GLU A 75 4.80 4.55 -11.16
C GLU A 75 4.00 5.74 -10.60
N ALA A 76 2.67 5.70 -10.68
CA ALA A 76 1.82 6.71 -10.07
C ALA A 76 2.04 6.83 -8.55
N ARG A 77 2.16 5.67 -7.86
CA ARG A 77 2.49 5.61 -6.44
C ARG A 77 3.86 6.21 -6.15
N ARG A 78 4.89 5.83 -6.92
CA ARG A 78 6.25 6.34 -6.77
C ARG A 78 6.28 7.86 -6.87
N LEU A 79 5.66 8.44 -7.90
CA LEU A 79 5.59 9.88 -8.10
C LEU A 79 4.90 10.61 -6.94
N ALA A 80 3.82 10.05 -6.38
CA ALA A 80 3.14 10.66 -5.23
C ALA A 80 4.02 10.61 -3.98
N VAL A 81 4.73 9.50 -3.75
CA VAL A 81 5.63 9.32 -2.61
C VAL A 81 6.86 10.23 -2.75
N ASP A 82 7.43 10.36 -3.94
CA ASP A 82 8.58 11.23 -4.18
C ASP A 82 8.23 12.71 -3.91
N ARG A 83 7.07 13.17 -4.36
CA ARG A 83 6.58 14.54 -4.07
C ARG A 83 6.32 14.77 -2.59
N LEU A 84 5.80 13.75 -1.87
CA LEU A 84 5.69 13.81 -0.42
C LEU A 84 7.06 13.98 0.25
N ARG A 85 8.06 13.24 -0.23
CA ARG A 85 9.45 13.34 0.26
C ARG A 85 10.06 14.71 -0.03
N GLU A 86 9.87 15.25 -1.24
CA GLU A 86 10.33 16.58 -1.62
C GLU A 86 9.74 17.66 -0.69
N GLU A 87 8.45 17.60 -0.39
CA GLU A 87 7.81 18.51 0.54
C GLU A 87 8.35 18.35 1.97
N ALA A 88 8.63 17.13 2.41
CA ALA A 88 9.24 16.87 3.71
C ALA A 88 10.68 17.42 3.79
N VAL A 89 11.48 17.28 2.73
CA VAL A 89 12.81 17.90 2.62
C VAL A 89 12.72 19.42 2.71
N ALA A 90 11.78 20.03 1.99
CA ALA A 90 11.56 21.48 2.03
C ALA A 90 11.16 21.98 3.42
N ALA A 91 10.44 21.14 4.19
CA ALA A 91 10.09 21.41 5.59
C ALA A 91 11.25 21.18 6.58
N GLY A 92 12.38 20.65 6.12
CA GLY A 92 13.53 20.31 6.96
C GLY A 92 13.24 19.13 7.89
N ALA A 93 12.48 18.15 7.43
CA ALA A 93 12.14 16.96 8.19
C ALA A 93 13.19 15.86 8.03
N ASP A 94 13.38 15.06 9.07
CA ASP A 94 14.23 13.87 9.06
C ASP A 94 13.41 12.61 8.79
N ALA A 95 12.09 12.65 9.07
CA ALA A 95 11.18 11.55 8.74
C ALA A 95 9.74 12.03 8.50
N VAL A 96 8.93 11.17 7.88
CA VAL A 96 7.48 11.35 7.75
C VAL A 96 6.79 10.13 8.37
N VAL A 97 5.96 10.36 9.39
CA VAL A 97 5.21 9.33 10.09
C VAL A 97 3.73 9.34 9.70
N GLY A 98 3.08 8.20 9.85
CA GLY A 98 1.67 8.06 9.51
C GLY A 98 1.38 8.24 8.02
N VAL A 99 2.30 7.82 7.15
CA VAL A 99 2.10 7.91 5.70
C VAL A 99 0.91 7.06 5.28
N ARG A 100 -0.07 7.69 4.67
CA ARG A 100 -1.25 7.04 4.11
C ARG A 100 -1.32 7.28 2.62
N LEU A 101 -1.48 6.19 1.87
CA LEU A 101 -1.68 6.25 0.43
C LEU A 101 -3.18 6.10 0.14
N ARG A 102 -3.75 7.13 -0.44
CA ARG A 102 -5.12 7.09 -0.98
C ARG A 102 -5.05 7.01 -2.48
N ARG A 103 -5.93 6.23 -3.06
CA ARG A 103 -6.06 6.11 -4.50
C ARG A 103 -7.51 6.34 -4.93
N THR A 104 -7.68 6.91 -6.08
CA THR A 104 -8.99 7.09 -6.70
C THR A 104 -8.90 6.73 -8.17
N LEU A 105 -9.76 5.81 -8.60
CA LEU A 105 -10.03 5.62 -10.02
C LEU A 105 -11.13 6.61 -10.40
N ARG A 106 -10.91 7.42 -11.42
CA ARG A 106 -11.92 8.42 -11.81
C ARG A 106 -12.94 7.78 -12.75
N ASP A 107 -14.22 7.82 -12.36
CA ASP A 107 -15.32 7.19 -13.11
C ASP A 107 -15.49 7.75 -14.54
N TRP A 108 -15.07 9.01 -14.75
CA TRP A 108 -15.12 9.69 -16.05
C TRP A 108 -13.93 9.37 -16.98
N ALA A 109 -12.90 8.71 -16.46
CA ALA A 109 -11.72 8.30 -17.21
C ALA A 109 -11.19 6.97 -16.64
N THR A 110 -11.66 5.87 -17.21
CA THR A 110 -11.35 4.49 -16.75
C THR A 110 -9.86 4.13 -16.82
N ASP A 111 -9.07 4.96 -17.49
CA ASP A 111 -7.62 4.84 -17.67
C ASP A 111 -6.81 5.84 -16.83
N LEU A 112 -7.46 6.64 -15.97
CA LEU A 112 -6.81 7.64 -15.12
C LEU A 112 -6.82 7.21 -13.65
N VAL A 113 -5.62 7.08 -13.07
CA VAL A 113 -5.43 6.82 -11.65
C VAL A 113 -4.87 8.05 -10.95
N GLU A 114 -5.37 8.28 -9.75
CA GLU A 114 -4.86 9.30 -8.83
C GLU A 114 -4.29 8.61 -7.60
N PHE A 115 -3.07 8.98 -7.22
CA PHE A 115 -2.51 8.68 -5.91
C PHE A 115 -2.31 9.96 -5.11
N VAL A 116 -2.66 9.90 -3.84
CA VAL A 116 -2.39 10.94 -2.85
C VAL A 116 -1.69 10.30 -1.68
N ALA A 117 -0.47 10.74 -1.40
CA ALA A 117 0.29 10.39 -0.21
C ALA A 117 0.18 11.54 0.80
N VAL A 118 -0.14 11.25 2.05
CA VAL A 118 -0.24 12.24 3.12
C VAL A 118 0.46 11.69 4.36
N GLY A 119 1.20 12.53 5.07
CA GLY A 119 1.86 12.16 6.33
C GLY A 119 2.20 13.37 7.17
N THR A 120 2.82 13.15 8.30
CA THR A 120 3.32 14.22 9.18
C THR A 120 4.84 14.22 9.17
N ALA A 121 5.41 15.32 8.72
CA ALA A 121 6.83 15.59 8.76
C ALA A 121 7.28 15.76 10.22
N VAL A 122 8.34 15.09 10.61
CA VAL A 122 8.92 15.14 11.96
C VAL A 122 10.42 15.36 11.89
N ARG A 123 10.96 16.01 12.91
CA ARG A 123 12.41 16.17 13.12
C ARG A 123 12.85 15.29 14.28
N SER A 124 13.93 14.56 14.10
CA SER A 124 14.58 13.81 15.17
C SER A 124 15.44 14.74 16.02
N GLU A 125 15.29 14.68 17.33
CA GLU A 125 16.14 15.42 18.27
C GLU A 125 17.37 14.61 18.72
N ARG A 126 17.39 13.32 18.38
CA ARG A 126 18.38 12.36 18.92
C ARG A 126 19.28 11.71 17.88
N LEU A 127 18.85 11.68 16.62
CA LEU A 127 19.52 10.92 15.56
C LEU A 127 19.61 11.73 14.28
N ASP A 128 20.76 11.69 13.65
CA ASP A 128 20.92 12.05 12.26
C ASP A 128 20.45 10.86 11.41
N LEU A 129 19.30 11.00 10.76
CA LEU A 129 18.67 9.95 9.94
C LEU A 129 19.14 10.00 8.48
N GLY A 130 20.14 10.86 8.19
CA GLY A 130 20.67 11.02 6.85
C GLY A 130 19.97 12.13 6.05
N PRO A 131 20.38 12.33 4.79
CA PRO A 131 19.95 13.47 3.97
C PRO A 131 18.53 13.36 3.43
N GLU A 132 17.95 12.16 3.40
CA GLU A 132 16.61 11.93 2.89
C GLU A 132 15.64 11.53 4.01
N PRO A 133 14.45 12.17 4.11
CA PRO A 133 13.48 11.83 5.12
C PRO A 133 13.03 10.36 5.01
N LEU A 134 13.07 9.64 6.14
CA LEU A 134 12.54 8.30 6.24
C LEU A 134 11.00 8.33 6.21
N LEU A 135 10.41 7.44 5.44
CA LEU A 135 8.95 7.35 5.33
C LEU A 135 8.43 6.14 6.11
N CYS A 136 7.37 6.33 6.88
CA CYS A 136 6.78 5.30 7.72
C CYS A 136 5.25 5.39 7.71
N ASN A 137 4.55 4.26 7.44
CA ASN A 137 3.09 4.21 7.46
C ASN A 137 2.50 3.92 8.85
N LEU A 138 3.35 3.65 9.84
CA LEU A 138 2.90 3.39 11.21
C LEU A 138 2.33 4.65 11.86
N SER A 139 1.38 4.45 12.78
CA SER A 139 0.88 5.52 13.63
C SER A 139 1.98 6.09 14.51
N GLY A 140 1.81 7.32 14.99
CA GLY A 140 2.77 7.92 15.94
C GLY A 140 2.99 7.08 17.20
N HIS A 141 1.95 6.40 17.70
CA HIS A 141 2.06 5.49 18.84
C HIS A 141 2.91 4.25 18.52
N ASP A 142 2.75 3.68 17.34
CA ASP A 142 3.46 2.47 16.95
C ASP A 142 4.92 2.78 16.66
N VAL A 143 5.22 3.93 16.03
CA VAL A 143 6.60 4.40 15.85
C VAL A 143 7.30 4.58 17.20
N ALA A 144 6.65 5.23 18.18
CA ALA A 144 7.23 5.44 19.49
C ALA A 144 7.50 4.10 20.22
N LYS A 145 6.58 3.14 20.12
CA LYS A 145 6.78 1.79 20.67
C LYS A 145 7.93 1.07 19.95
N LEU A 146 7.97 1.14 18.65
CA LEU A 146 9.00 0.52 17.83
C LEU A 146 10.40 0.98 18.26
N ILE A 147 10.58 2.31 18.33
CA ILE A 147 11.84 2.94 18.78
C ILE A 147 12.18 2.52 20.20
N GLY A 148 11.20 2.53 21.12
CA GLY A 148 11.39 2.13 22.50
C GLY A 148 11.81 0.67 22.71
N HIS A 149 11.65 -0.17 21.69
CA HIS A 149 12.07 -1.58 21.70
C HIS A 149 13.31 -1.85 20.84
N GLY A 150 14.01 -0.81 20.39
CA GLY A 150 15.25 -0.96 19.64
C GLY A 150 15.07 -1.27 18.15
N PHE A 151 13.91 -0.99 17.60
CA PHE A 151 13.69 -1.10 16.16
C PHE A 151 13.53 0.28 15.52
N TRP A 152 14.03 0.43 14.29
CA TRP A 152 13.92 1.66 13.53
C TRP A 152 13.25 1.42 12.18
N PRO A 153 12.33 2.31 11.77
CA PRO A 153 11.82 2.30 10.41
C PRO A 153 12.93 2.76 9.45
N VAL A 154 13.08 2.06 8.33
CA VAL A 154 14.04 2.43 7.28
C VAL A 154 13.37 2.86 5.98
N GLY A 155 12.07 2.66 5.86
CA GLY A 155 11.30 3.14 4.72
C GLY A 155 9.97 2.40 4.55
N ILE A 156 9.11 2.94 3.70
CA ILE A 156 7.89 2.27 3.26
C ILE A 156 8.19 1.33 2.11
N VAL A 157 7.61 0.13 2.15
CA VAL A 157 7.75 -0.91 1.13
C VAL A 157 6.38 -1.40 0.67
N GLY A 158 6.34 -2.01 -0.51
CA GLY A 158 5.12 -2.57 -1.08
C GLY A 158 4.94 -2.20 -2.54
N GLY A 159 3.72 -2.41 -3.05
CA GLY A 159 3.43 -2.15 -4.46
C GLY A 159 1.98 -2.40 -4.82
N SER A 160 1.71 -2.22 -6.10
CA SER A 160 0.42 -2.48 -6.72
C SER A 160 0.54 -3.64 -7.69
N THR A 161 -0.48 -4.50 -7.73
CA THR A 161 -0.57 -5.64 -8.65
C THR A 161 -1.96 -5.64 -9.26
N VAL A 162 -2.02 -5.82 -10.57
CA VAL A 162 -3.27 -6.03 -11.30
C VAL A 162 -3.20 -7.41 -11.92
N ALA A 163 -4.14 -8.27 -11.55
CA ALA A 163 -4.20 -9.65 -12.02
C ALA A 163 -5.52 -9.90 -12.77
N TYR A 164 -5.44 -10.61 -13.88
CA TYR A 164 -6.58 -11.07 -14.65
C TYR A 164 -6.79 -12.55 -14.37
N VAL A 165 -8.00 -12.89 -13.96
CA VAL A 165 -8.40 -14.26 -13.61
C VAL A 165 -9.33 -14.79 -14.67
N VAL A 166 -8.90 -15.83 -15.37
CA VAL A 166 -9.69 -16.52 -16.39
C VAL A 166 -10.66 -17.49 -15.74
N THR A 167 -11.95 -17.29 -15.95
CA THR A 167 -12.99 -18.18 -15.42
C THR A 167 -13.22 -19.38 -16.33
N GLY A 168 -13.18 -20.58 -15.75
CA GLY A 168 -13.47 -21.81 -16.46
C GLY A 168 -14.97 -22.10 -16.63
N TRP A 169 -15.30 -22.94 -17.61
CA TRP A 169 -16.67 -23.34 -17.89
C TRP A 169 -17.37 -24.00 -16.69
N ARG A 170 -16.63 -24.70 -15.84
CA ARG A 170 -17.18 -25.36 -14.64
C ARG A 170 -17.66 -24.31 -13.63
N GLN A 171 -16.91 -23.25 -13.42
CA GLN A 171 -17.31 -22.17 -12.54
C GLN A 171 -18.47 -21.37 -13.14
N GLN A 172 -18.43 -21.11 -14.46
CA GLN A 172 -19.52 -20.43 -15.16
C GLN A 172 -20.85 -21.18 -15.01
N ARG A 173 -20.85 -22.52 -15.13
CA ARG A 173 -22.04 -23.34 -14.87
C ARG A 173 -22.51 -23.28 -13.41
N ARG A 174 -21.60 -23.20 -12.46
CA ARG A 174 -21.94 -23.04 -11.03
C ARG A 174 -22.55 -21.67 -10.78
N ALA A 175 -22.00 -20.61 -11.34
CA ALA A 175 -22.48 -19.24 -11.12
C ALA A 175 -23.81 -18.94 -11.84
N GLY A 176 -24.06 -19.50 -13.02
CA GLY A 176 -25.19 -19.13 -13.89
C GLY A 176 -26.14 -20.27 -14.31
N GLY A 177 -25.95 -21.51 -13.87
CA GLY A 177 -26.84 -22.63 -14.21
C GLY A 177 -28.19 -22.55 -13.53
N LEU A 178 -29.26 -23.10 -14.17
CA LEU A 178 -30.65 -23.08 -13.71
C LEU A 178 -30.82 -23.59 -12.24
N LEU A 179 -29.89 -24.42 -11.74
CA LEU A 179 -29.84 -24.93 -10.37
C LEU A 179 -28.68 -24.35 -9.55
N GLY A 180 -27.69 -23.71 -10.18
CA GLY A 180 -26.49 -23.16 -9.52
C GLY A 180 -26.78 -21.93 -8.65
N GLY A 181 -27.73 -21.10 -9.07
CA GLY A 181 -28.13 -19.90 -8.32
C GLY A 181 -28.94 -20.15 -7.05
N MET A 182 -29.30 -21.41 -6.74
CA MET A 182 -30.12 -21.77 -5.57
C MET A 182 -29.31 -22.30 -4.40
N ARG A 183 -28.01 -22.48 -4.54
CA ARG A 183 -27.15 -23.06 -3.47
C ARG A 183 -25.96 -22.16 -3.17
N ASN A 184 -25.69 -22.00 -1.89
CA ASN A 184 -24.44 -21.38 -1.45
C ASN A 184 -23.27 -22.30 -1.83
N GLN A 185 -22.30 -21.78 -2.59
CA GLN A 185 -21.13 -22.52 -3.04
C GLN A 185 -19.95 -21.59 -3.24
N GLU A 186 -18.77 -22.12 -3.02
CA GLU A 186 -17.52 -21.42 -3.33
C GLU A 186 -17.30 -21.38 -4.84
N LEU A 187 -16.66 -20.28 -5.29
CA LEU A 187 -16.19 -20.09 -6.67
C LEU A 187 -14.65 -20.20 -6.69
N PRO A 188 -14.10 -21.43 -6.84
CA PRO A 188 -12.67 -21.70 -6.62
C PRO A 188 -11.73 -20.87 -7.49
N ASP A 189 -12.07 -20.63 -8.77
CA ASP A 189 -11.23 -19.86 -9.68
C ASP A 189 -11.03 -18.43 -9.17
N TYR A 190 -12.09 -17.82 -8.61
CA TYR A 190 -12.01 -16.48 -8.03
C TYR A 190 -11.22 -16.47 -6.72
N THR A 191 -11.45 -17.48 -5.86
CA THR A 191 -10.70 -17.62 -4.62
C THR A 191 -9.21 -17.78 -4.91
N GLN A 192 -8.85 -18.67 -5.83
CA GLN A 192 -7.46 -18.88 -6.22
C GLN A 192 -6.85 -17.61 -6.81
N GLY A 193 -7.55 -16.92 -7.71
CA GLY A 193 -7.10 -15.67 -8.32
C GLY A 193 -6.78 -14.58 -7.27
N VAL A 194 -7.55 -14.51 -6.19
CA VAL A 194 -7.26 -13.59 -5.07
C VAL A 194 -5.96 -13.97 -4.36
N TYR A 195 -5.72 -15.27 -4.12
CA TYR A 195 -4.47 -15.73 -3.50
C TYR A 195 -3.26 -15.48 -4.40
N ASP A 196 -3.39 -15.71 -5.71
CA ASP A 196 -2.32 -15.47 -6.68
C ASP A 196 -1.98 -13.98 -6.76
N ALA A 197 -2.99 -13.11 -6.86
CA ALA A 197 -2.79 -11.66 -6.86
C ALA A 197 -2.15 -11.18 -5.55
N ARG A 198 -2.52 -11.78 -4.40
CA ARG A 198 -1.89 -11.50 -3.12
C ARG A 198 -0.42 -11.95 -3.11
N ALA A 199 -0.11 -13.13 -3.65
CA ALA A 199 1.27 -13.62 -3.72
C ALA A 199 2.17 -12.66 -4.51
N LEU A 200 1.71 -12.17 -5.67
CA LEU A 200 2.42 -11.16 -6.46
C LEU A 200 2.63 -9.84 -5.70
N ALA A 201 1.62 -9.38 -4.95
CA ALA A 201 1.75 -8.18 -4.14
C ALA A 201 2.76 -8.37 -2.99
N MET A 202 2.71 -9.52 -2.32
CA MET A 202 3.65 -9.88 -1.24
C MET A 202 5.08 -10.00 -1.75
N GLU A 203 5.29 -10.52 -2.96
CA GLU A 203 6.62 -10.57 -3.58
C GLU A 203 7.22 -9.17 -3.73
N ARG A 204 6.42 -8.17 -4.16
CA ARG A 204 6.87 -6.76 -4.25
C ARG A 204 7.24 -6.19 -2.89
N LEU A 205 6.43 -6.48 -1.87
CA LEU A 205 6.71 -6.06 -0.50
C LEU A 205 8.04 -6.62 0.00
N THR A 206 8.24 -7.94 -0.17
CA THR A 206 9.45 -8.64 0.26
C THR A 206 10.68 -8.15 -0.50
N ARG A 207 10.56 -7.93 -1.81
CA ARG A 207 11.65 -7.38 -2.64
C ARG A 207 12.07 -5.99 -2.13
N GLY A 208 11.12 -5.09 -1.90
CA GLY A 208 11.43 -3.76 -1.36
C GLY A 208 12.08 -3.82 0.03
N ALA A 209 11.65 -4.77 0.89
CA ALA A 209 12.29 -4.97 2.19
C ALA A 209 13.75 -5.45 2.07
N HIS A 210 14.02 -6.36 1.13
CA HIS A 210 15.39 -6.82 0.84
C HIS A 210 16.28 -5.70 0.29
N GLU A 211 15.76 -4.86 -0.59
CA GLU A 211 16.48 -3.69 -1.14
C GLU A 211 16.89 -2.70 -0.04
N LEU A 212 16.07 -2.57 1.01
CA LEU A 212 16.35 -1.74 2.18
C LEU A 212 17.17 -2.49 3.27
N HIS A 213 17.63 -3.71 3.03
CA HIS A 213 18.32 -4.56 4.01
C HIS A 213 17.55 -4.70 5.34
N ALA A 214 16.22 -4.71 5.27
CA ALA A 214 15.35 -4.76 6.43
C ALA A 214 15.38 -6.14 7.11
N HIS A 215 15.29 -6.14 8.44
CA HIS A 215 15.12 -7.36 9.24
C HIS A 215 13.68 -7.85 9.27
N GLY A 216 12.71 -6.95 8.98
CA GLY A 216 11.30 -7.28 8.93
C GLY A 216 10.45 -6.16 8.34
N VAL A 217 9.15 -6.45 8.18
CA VAL A 217 8.14 -5.48 7.74
C VAL A 217 6.98 -5.51 8.72
N VAL A 218 6.56 -4.34 9.18
CA VAL A 218 5.44 -4.17 10.12
C VAL A 218 4.39 -3.22 9.56
N GLY A 219 3.21 -3.18 10.17
CA GLY A 219 2.14 -2.30 9.74
C GLY A 219 1.68 -2.58 8.30
N VAL A 220 1.64 -3.86 7.90
CA VAL A 220 1.27 -4.25 6.54
C VAL A 220 -0.23 -4.02 6.34
N GLU A 221 -0.55 -3.11 5.44
CA GLU A 221 -1.91 -2.84 4.97
C GLU A 221 -2.09 -3.41 3.57
N LEU A 222 -3.19 -4.14 3.35
CA LEU A 222 -3.54 -4.70 2.06
C LEU A 222 -4.93 -4.22 1.68
N ASP A 223 -5.03 -3.53 0.56
CA ASP A 223 -6.29 -3.08 -0.01
C ASP A 223 -6.54 -3.76 -1.35
N ARG A 224 -7.79 -4.15 -1.59
CA ARG A 224 -8.21 -4.92 -2.76
C ARG A 224 -9.42 -4.29 -3.44
N SER A 225 -9.38 -4.19 -4.74
CA SER A 225 -10.56 -3.93 -5.57
C SER A 225 -10.71 -5.01 -6.64
N MET A 226 -11.95 -5.28 -7.02
CA MET A 226 -12.27 -6.25 -8.08
C MET A 226 -13.24 -5.63 -9.06
N ARG A 227 -13.10 -6.03 -10.32
CA ARG A 227 -13.93 -5.59 -11.42
C ARG A 227 -14.23 -6.80 -12.31
N ASP A 228 -15.49 -6.97 -12.66
CA ASP A 228 -15.92 -8.00 -13.60
C ASP A 228 -15.50 -7.62 -15.02
N TYR A 229 -15.18 -8.63 -15.81
CA TYR A 229 -14.91 -8.52 -17.23
C TYR A 229 -15.63 -9.66 -17.98
N ASP A 230 -16.57 -9.28 -18.83
CA ASP A 230 -17.31 -10.26 -19.64
C ASP A 230 -16.50 -10.60 -20.90
N ARG A 231 -16.14 -11.89 -21.01
CA ARG A 231 -15.40 -12.47 -22.14
C ARG A 231 -16.32 -13.39 -22.92
N GLU A 232 -16.47 -13.14 -24.22
CA GLU A 232 -17.28 -13.96 -25.10
C GLU A 232 -16.41 -14.97 -25.87
N VAL A 233 -16.76 -16.26 -25.77
CA VAL A 233 -16.10 -17.35 -26.48
C VAL A 233 -17.16 -18.29 -27.03
N ASN A 234 -17.22 -18.48 -28.34
CA ASN A 234 -18.18 -19.36 -28.99
C ASN A 234 -19.65 -19.10 -28.56
N ASN A 235 -20.06 -17.84 -28.54
CA ASN A 235 -21.40 -17.40 -28.10
C ASN A 235 -21.72 -17.73 -26.63
N VAL A 236 -20.70 -18.00 -25.80
CA VAL A 236 -20.84 -18.18 -24.37
C VAL A 236 -20.12 -17.03 -23.69
N THR A 237 -20.83 -16.31 -22.82
CA THR A 237 -20.25 -15.22 -22.01
C THR A 237 -19.68 -15.80 -20.73
N TYR A 238 -18.38 -15.60 -20.53
CA TYR A 238 -17.68 -15.92 -19.29
C TYR A 238 -17.46 -14.63 -18.50
N ARG A 239 -17.66 -14.70 -17.20
CA ARG A 239 -17.38 -13.57 -16.33
C ARG A 239 -16.03 -13.76 -15.67
N ASP A 240 -15.02 -13.13 -16.21
CA ASP A 240 -13.67 -13.11 -15.68
C ASP A 240 -13.53 -11.99 -14.62
N LEU A 241 -12.44 -11.99 -13.84
CA LEU A 241 -12.17 -10.94 -12.87
C LEU A 241 -10.85 -10.22 -13.16
N ILE A 242 -10.87 -8.92 -12.95
CA ILE A 242 -9.65 -8.12 -12.80
C ILE A 242 -9.53 -7.75 -11.33
N ILE A 243 -8.47 -8.24 -10.69
CA ILE A 243 -8.18 -8.02 -9.27
C ILE A 243 -7.03 -7.04 -9.18
N THR A 244 -7.26 -5.91 -8.51
CA THR A 244 -6.19 -4.96 -8.20
C THR A 244 -5.90 -5.04 -6.71
N MET A 245 -4.63 -5.27 -6.35
CA MET A 245 -4.16 -5.27 -4.98
C MET A 245 -3.11 -4.21 -4.76
N HIS A 246 -3.18 -3.56 -3.62
CA HIS A 246 -2.19 -2.60 -3.16
C HIS A 246 -1.72 -3.03 -1.78
N ILE A 247 -0.42 -3.12 -1.61
CA ILE A 247 0.19 -3.47 -0.33
C ILE A 247 1.18 -2.39 0.08
N LEU A 248 1.16 -2.06 1.36
CA LEU A 248 2.04 -1.08 1.97
C LEU A 248 2.46 -1.59 3.34
N GLY A 249 3.69 -1.36 3.73
CA GLY A 249 4.21 -1.65 5.06
C GLY A 249 5.45 -0.83 5.35
N THR A 250 5.91 -0.85 6.58
CA THR A 250 7.16 -0.22 7.01
C THR A 250 8.24 -1.27 7.21
N ALA A 251 9.32 -1.15 6.47
CA ALA A 251 10.53 -1.92 6.66
C ALA A 251 11.27 -1.45 7.92
N ILE A 252 11.76 -2.38 8.74
CA ILE A 252 12.42 -2.11 10.01
C ILE A 252 13.75 -2.83 10.13
N ILE A 253 14.67 -2.21 10.90
CA ILE A 253 15.92 -2.82 11.35
C ILE A 253 15.99 -2.83 12.86
N GLU A 254 16.71 -3.78 13.42
CA GLU A 254 17.07 -3.81 14.82
C GLU A 254 18.35 -2.98 15.05
N VAL A 255 18.35 -2.14 16.06
CA VAL A 255 19.49 -1.29 16.45
C VAL A 255 20.09 -1.83 17.73
N GLN A 256 21.40 -2.03 17.75
CA GLN A 256 22.11 -2.69 18.86
C GLN A 256 22.08 -1.90 20.19
N ASP A 257 21.95 -0.57 20.13
CA ASP A 257 21.83 0.29 21.31
C ASP A 257 20.54 1.12 21.22
N PRO A 258 19.40 0.57 21.64
CA PRO A 258 18.16 1.32 21.63
C PRO A 258 18.26 2.53 22.60
N PRO A 259 17.67 3.67 22.23
CA PRO A 259 17.58 4.79 23.15
C PRO A 259 16.84 4.36 24.43
N PRO A 260 17.19 4.92 25.61
CA PRO A 260 16.50 4.58 26.84
C PRO A 260 14.98 4.79 26.66
N PRO A 261 14.15 3.88 27.23
CA PRO A 261 12.70 4.02 27.11
C PRO A 261 12.28 5.39 27.68
N PRO A 262 11.24 6.02 27.08
CA PRO A 262 10.74 7.28 27.58
C PRO A 262 10.37 7.14 29.06
N GLU A 263 10.70 8.17 29.86
CA GLU A 263 10.30 8.18 31.27
C GLU A 263 8.80 7.90 31.40
N LYS A 264 8.47 6.92 32.23
CA LYS A 264 7.06 6.58 32.47
C LYS A 264 6.40 7.80 33.08
N PHE A 265 5.46 8.41 32.37
CA PHE A 265 4.55 9.38 32.97
C PHE A 265 3.79 8.67 34.10
N ILE A 266 4.11 8.99 35.34
CA ILE A 266 3.33 8.54 36.49
C ILE A 266 2.01 9.27 36.37
N ALA A 267 0.93 8.58 36.02
CA ALA A 267 -0.40 9.14 36.15
C ALA A 267 -0.62 9.49 37.61
N LEU A 268 -0.75 10.77 37.90
CA LEU A 268 -1.12 11.21 39.25
C LEU A 268 -2.52 10.65 39.53
N PRO A 269 -2.75 9.97 40.66
CA PRO A 269 -4.09 9.54 41.03
C PRO A 269 -4.96 10.79 41.19
N MET A 270 -6.06 10.82 40.41
CA MET A 270 -7.10 11.83 40.61
C MET A 270 -7.76 11.53 41.96
N SER A 271 -7.54 12.40 42.95
CA SER A 271 -8.24 12.42 44.23
C SER A 271 -9.65 13.00 44.07
#